data_6712fc7404407d1a3761f80a2e16b29e
#
_entry.id   6712fc7404407d1a3761f80a2e16b29e
#
_cell.length_a   1.000
_cell.length_b   1.000
_cell.length_c   1.000
_cell.angle_alpha   90.00
_cell.angle_beta   90.00
_cell.angle_gamma   90.00
#
_symmetry.space_group_name_H-M   'P 1'
#
loop_
_entity.id
_entity.type
_entity.pdbx_description
1 polymer ?
#
loop_
_entity_poly.entity_id
_entity_poly.type
_entity_poly.pdbx_seq_one_letter_code
_entity_poly.pdbx_strand_id
1 'polypeptide(L)'
;MWKSIAQSILAYRVYILIFLISATAYMGYRAREAELSYDFTSVVPADDPELIYFNKFKALFGDDATVLAIGLKGDKIYQLENFNRLHYLSQEIDKLEGVSQVLSLPKIQYLVKDTIHKKFIAQKVFTKTPDTQAELDTLLKFARSLKLYENILFNAKNGATIILATIDKKTLDSPKRQQLLRDILDLGEAFSQKTGIELYYGGLPHIRSVVTSYVQAELRQLLILSAIATALILFFFFRSFIAIWIPLLVIGVVIVWSLGMMALFKYKITLLTGLLPPILVVIGIPNCVYLLTKYHQEYRRTQDKFTALQLIIQKIGIVTFMTNITTAIGFGVFVFTDNAVIRQFGVISGLSVMTTFVISIVLFPILYSYLPAPKKRHLKHLDRKNLQKLLEFLDTTVFKYRKVVYLIVLSLAVVSIIGVFQIRAVSFMLDNVPNHSKPKSDLRFFEENFSGVMPLEILVDTKRKKGVLNLQNLQKVDQLEQKLSEVALIGKPISIVSLTKAAKQAYYNNVSDFYELPSNQDRVFILNYLQGGQDSTSNSLLRSLVDSSGQKMRVSLKVADVGSVRLDSLINQVIRPKIK
;
A
#
# COMPACT_ATOMS: atom_id res chain seq x y z
N MET A 1 -7.45 20.40 44.20
CA MET A 1 -6.73 19.50 43.27
C MET A 1 -5.76 20.26 42.33
N TRP A 2 -6.17 21.08 41.39
CA TRP A 2 -5.27 21.76 40.43
C TRP A 2 -4.22 22.70 41.05
N LYS A 3 -4.54 23.35 42.21
CA LYS A 3 -3.59 24.18 42.98
C LYS A 3 -2.42 23.35 43.53
N SER A 4 -2.72 22.19 44.10
CA SER A 4 -1.72 21.27 44.62
C SER A 4 -0.84 20.71 43.48
N ILE A 5 -1.47 20.29 42.36
CA ILE A 5 -0.73 19.84 41.16
C ILE A 5 0.24 20.91 40.65
N ALA A 6 -0.21 22.17 40.57
CA ALA A 6 0.61 23.26 40.12
C ALA A 6 1.82 23.52 41.04
N GLN A 7 1.62 23.46 42.33
CA GLN A 7 2.67 23.60 43.33
C GLN A 7 3.69 22.45 43.22
N SER A 8 3.21 21.20 43.12
CA SER A 8 4.07 20.02 43.00
C SER A 8 4.91 20.05 41.69
N ILE A 9 4.31 20.41 40.56
CA ILE A 9 5.04 20.50 39.27
C ILE A 9 6.20 21.50 39.36
N LEU A 10 5.98 22.67 39.97
CA LEU A 10 7.02 23.70 40.06
C LEU A 10 8.00 23.44 41.22
N ALA A 11 7.59 22.83 42.32
CA ALA A 11 8.48 22.45 43.42
C ALA A 11 9.45 21.33 43.00
N TYR A 12 8.95 20.29 42.34
CA TYR A 12 9.75 19.14 41.92
C TYR A 12 10.20 19.21 40.45
N ARG A 13 10.26 20.40 39.85
CA ARG A 13 10.51 20.61 38.43
C ARG A 13 11.78 19.92 37.90
N VAL A 14 12.86 19.86 38.70
CA VAL A 14 14.12 19.22 38.29
C VAL A 14 13.92 17.70 38.17
N TYR A 15 13.33 17.07 39.17
CA TYR A 15 13.08 15.63 39.19
C TYR A 15 12.10 15.21 38.08
N ILE A 16 11.05 16.00 37.86
CA ILE A 16 10.07 15.76 36.80
C ILE A 16 10.74 15.92 35.43
N LEU A 17 11.60 16.91 35.24
CA LEU A 17 12.34 17.10 33.98
C LEU A 17 13.27 15.93 33.69
N ILE A 18 14.03 15.46 34.69
CA ILE A 18 14.91 14.28 34.56
C ILE A 18 14.07 13.06 34.19
N PHE A 19 12.95 12.83 34.88
CA PHE A 19 12.04 11.73 34.57
C PHE A 19 11.51 11.82 33.13
N LEU A 20 11.04 13.00 32.67
CA LEU A 20 10.54 13.18 31.31
C LEU A 20 11.63 12.97 30.26
N ILE A 21 12.86 13.44 30.51
CA ILE A 21 13.99 13.20 29.59
C ILE A 21 14.29 11.70 29.51
N SER A 22 14.39 11.01 30.66
CA SER A 22 14.67 9.56 30.70
C SER A 22 13.56 8.75 30.03
N ALA A 23 12.29 9.09 30.32
CA ALA A 23 11.13 8.46 29.70
C ALA A 23 11.07 8.72 28.19
N THR A 24 11.40 9.94 27.75
CA THR A 24 11.48 10.29 26.31
C THR A 24 12.61 9.54 25.61
N ALA A 25 13.77 9.41 26.26
CA ALA A 25 14.89 8.61 25.72
C ALA A 25 14.49 7.14 25.58
N TYR A 26 13.82 6.56 26.59
CA TYR A 26 13.30 5.19 26.54
C TYR A 26 12.25 5.02 25.42
N MET A 27 11.28 5.94 25.33
CA MET A 27 10.28 5.90 24.25
C MET A 27 10.92 6.08 22.88
N GLY A 28 11.95 6.93 22.76
CA GLY A 28 12.71 7.11 21.53
C GLY A 28 13.49 5.85 21.13
N TYR A 29 14.04 5.12 22.11
CA TYR A 29 14.67 3.82 21.87
C TYR A 29 13.66 2.81 21.34
N ARG A 30 12.50 2.69 22.01
CA ARG A 30 11.41 1.78 21.58
C ARG A 30 10.84 2.18 20.21
N ALA A 31 10.74 3.46 19.90
CA ALA A 31 10.24 3.96 18.61
C ALA A 31 11.05 3.45 17.40
N ARG A 32 12.34 3.11 17.60
CA ARG A 32 13.18 2.51 16.54
C ARG A 32 12.73 1.10 16.14
N GLU A 33 12.01 0.42 17.04
CA GLU A 33 11.47 -0.92 16.80
C GLU A 33 10.11 -0.90 16.07
N ALA A 34 9.56 0.29 15.82
CA ALA A 34 8.29 0.43 15.13
C ALA A 34 8.42 0.03 13.66
N GLU A 35 7.80 -1.09 13.30
CA GLU A 35 7.82 -1.63 11.95
C GLU A 35 6.73 -1.01 11.07
N LEU A 36 7.06 -0.74 9.81
CA LEU A 36 6.08 -0.33 8.80
C LEU A 36 5.34 -1.57 8.27
N SER A 37 4.02 -1.52 8.30
CA SER A 37 3.18 -2.56 7.68
C SER A 37 2.76 -2.13 6.29
N TYR A 38 2.94 -3.03 5.34
CA TYR A 38 2.60 -2.85 3.93
C TYR A 38 1.48 -3.79 3.48
N ASP A 39 0.77 -4.36 4.46
CA ASP A 39 -0.28 -5.32 4.18
C ASP A 39 -1.63 -4.59 4.00
N PHE A 40 -2.08 -4.50 2.75
CA PHE A 40 -3.38 -3.92 2.41
C PHE A 40 -4.56 -4.84 2.81
N THR A 41 -4.31 -6.14 2.98
CA THR A 41 -5.36 -7.08 3.39
C THR A 41 -5.75 -6.91 4.85
N SER A 42 -4.89 -6.30 5.66
CA SER A 42 -5.17 -5.99 7.08
C SER A 42 -6.28 -4.95 7.28
N VAL A 43 -6.71 -4.28 6.21
CA VAL A 43 -7.82 -3.31 6.25
C VAL A 43 -9.18 -3.99 6.23
N VAL A 44 -9.27 -5.26 5.78
CA VAL A 44 -10.51 -6.04 5.76
C VAL A 44 -10.70 -6.72 7.13
N PRO A 45 -11.92 -6.75 7.71
CA PRO A 45 -12.20 -7.47 8.95
C PRO A 45 -11.80 -8.95 8.86
N ALA A 46 -11.26 -9.51 9.95
CA ALA A 46 -10.75 -10.88 9.94
C ALA A 46 -11.84 -11.95 9.79
N ASP A 47 -13.08 -11.62 10.14
CA ASP A 47 -14.29 -12.44 10.03
C ASP A 47 -15.05 -12.26 8.72
N ASP A 48 -14.55 -11.40 7.81
CA ASP A 48 -15.14 -11.21 6.49
C ASP A 48 -15.14 -12.52 5.70
N PRO A 49 -16.29 -12.98 5.19
CA PRO A 49 -16.40 -14.23 4.45
C PRO A 49 -15.50 -14.32 3.22
N GLU A 50 -15.34 -13.21 2.50
CA GLU A 50 -14.50 -13.16 1.29
C GLU A 50 -13.00 -13.25 1.66
N LEU A 51 -12.58 -12.63 2.77
CA LEU A 51 -11.21 -12.76 3.28
C LEU A 51 -10.91 -14.19 3.75
N ILE A 52 -11.86 -14.82 4.45
CA ILE A 52 -11.75 -16.23 4.87
C ILE A 52 -11.63 -17.14 3.64
N TYR A 53 -12.46 -16.89 2.62
CA TYR A 53 -12.41 -17.63 1.37
C TYR A 53 -11.09 -17.43 0.63
N PHE A 54 -10.61 -16.21 0.53
CA PHE A 54 -9.32 -15.88 -0.06
C PHE A 54 -8.13 -16.54 0.65
N ASN A 55 -8.15 -16.59 1.98
CA ASN A 55 -7.13 -17.27 2.76
C ASN A 55 -7.14 -18.80 2.53
N LYS A 56 -8.33 -19.41 2.40
CA LYS A 56 -8.46 -20.82 2.01
C LYS A 56 -7.92 -21.06 0.60
N PHE A 57 -8.20 -20.16 -0.33
CA PHE A 57 -7.67 -20.22 -1.69
C PHE A 57 -6.14 -20.17 -1.71
N LYS A 58 -5.53 -19.21 -0.97
CA LYS A 58 -4.08 -19.11 -0.81
C LYS A 58 -3.43 -20.37 -0.21
N ALA A 59 -4.12 -21.02 0.72
CA ALA A 59 -3.63 -22.27 1.32
C ALA A 59 -3.59 -23.44 0.32
N LEU A 60 -4.48 -23.42 -0.71
CA LEU A 60 -4.54 -24.46 -1.73
C LEU A 60 -3.53 -24.25 -2.87
N PHE A 61 -3.38 -23.01 -3.35
CA PHE A 61 -2.67 -22.71 -4.60
C PHE A 61 -1.42 -21.81 -4.44
N GLY A 62 -1.17 -21.32 -3.24
CA GLY A 62 -0.09 -20.37 -2.98
C GLY A 62 -0.54 -18.91 -3.10
N ASP A 63 0.41 -18.00 -2.97
CA ASP A 63 0.18 -16.55 -2.99
C ASP A 63 0.78 -15.95 -4.27
N ASP A 64 -0.05 -15.51 -5.22
CA ASP A 64 0.39 -14.89 -6.48
C ASP A 64 0.79 -13.41 -6.34
N ALA A 65 0.61 -12.84 -5.15
CA ALA A 65 1.05 -11.49 -4.85
C ALA A 65 2.59 -11.32 -4.87
N THR A 66 3.31 -12.35 -5.33
CA THR A 66 4.77 -12.45 -5.34
C THR A 66 5.41 -12.12 -6.69
N VAL A 67 4.62 -11.93 -7.74
CA VAL A 67 5.13 -11.73 -9.10
C VAL A 67 5.34 -10.25 -9.42
N LEU A 68 6.58 -9.90 -9.77
CA LEU A 68 6.97 -8.63 -10.39
C LEU A 68 6.95 -8.80 -11.90
N ALA A 69 6.29 -7.87 -12.61
CA ALA A 69 6.26 -7.84 -14.06
C ALA A 69 7.09 -6.66 -14.60
N ILE A 70 7.94 -6.90 -15.59
CA ILE A 70 8.72 -5.86 -16.30
C ILE A 70 8.31 -5.91 -17.76
N GLY A 71 7.64 -4.87 -18.24
CA GLY A 71 7.11 -4.75 -19.58
C GLY A 71 8.04 -4.00 -20.52
N LEU A 72 8.06 -4.41 -21.78
CA LEU A 72 8.82 -3.78 -22.87
C LEU A 72 7.94 -3.71 -24.12
N LYS A 73 8.13 -2.67 -24.94
CA LYS A 73 7.42 -2.52 -26.23
C LYS A 73 8.34 -1.90 -27.28
N GLY A 74 8.17 -2.35 -28.50
CA GLY A 74 8.85 -1.81 -29.68
C GLY A 74 9.69 -2.85 -30.42
N ASP A 75 9.86 -2.63 -31.75
CA ASP A 75 10.54 -3.57 -32.65
C ASP A 75 12.04 -3.71 -32.33
N LYS A 76 12.63 -2.69 -31.73
CA LYS A 76 14.04 -2.72 -31.28
C LYS A 76 14.38 -3.88 -30.36
N ILE A 77 13.40 -4.41 -29.62
CA ILE A 77 13.58 -5.54 -28.68
C ILE A 77 14.06 -6.79 -29.46
N TYR A 78 13.58 -6.97 -30.69
CA TYR A 78 13.81 -8.16 -31.53
C TYR A 78 15.07 -8.05 -32.41
N GLN A 79 15.85 -6.98 -32.28
CA GLN A 79 17.18 -6.89 -32.83
C GLN A 79 18.15 -7.74 -32.02
N LEU A 80 19.07 -8.44 -32.70
CA LEU A 80 19.97 -9.43 -32.09
C LEU A 80 20.67 -8.91 -30.82
N GLU A 81 21.29 -7.74 -30.89
CA GLU A 81 22.02 -7.16 -29.77
C GLU A 81 21.12 -6.89 -28.58
N ASN A 82 19.95 -6.27 -28.81
CA ASN A 82 19.00 -5.92 -27.77
C ASN A 82 18.34 -7.16 -27.14
N PHE A 83 18.04 -8.17 -27.97
CA PHE A 83 17.50 -9.44 -27.50
C PHE A 83 18.51 -10.20 -26.62
N ASN A 84 19.78 -10.21 -26.98
CA ASN A 84 20.86 -10.80 -26.20
C ASN A 84 21.04 -10.04 -24.86
N ARG A 85 20.91 -8.70 -24.88
CA ARG A 85 20.89 -7.89 -23.64
C ARG A 85 19.66 -8.19 -22.77
N LEU A 86 18.49 -8.43 -23.38
CA LEU A 86 17.28 -8.87 -22.66
C LEU A 86 17.46 -10.24 -22.00
N HIS A 87 18.12 -11.15 -22.71
CA HIS A 87 18.48 -12.46 -22.16
C HIS A 87 19.40 -12.29 -20.93
N TYR A 88 20.45 -11.48 -21.06
CA TYR A 88 21.36 -11.18 -19.94
C TYR A 88 20.61 -10.53 -18.75
N LEU A 89 19.75 -9.53 -18.99
CA LEU A 89 18.94 -8.92 -17.96
C LEU A 89 18.08 -9.97 -17.21
N SER A 90 17.45 -10.87 -17.96
CA SER A 90 16.64 -11.96 -17.38
C SER A 90 17.47 -12.93 -16.54
N GLN A 91 18.73 -13.15 -16.89
CA GLN A 91 19.66 -14.00 -16.13
C GLN A 91 20.15 -13.31 -14.86
N GLU A 92 20.50 -12.01 -14.93
CA GLU A 92 20.95 -11.26 -13.76
C GLU A 92 19.84 -11.12 -12.71
N ILE A 93 18.60 -10.85 -13.14
CA ILE A 93 17.45 -10.82 -12.22
C ILE A 93 17.25 -12.20 -11.54
N ASP A 94 17.43 -13.29 -12.27
CA ASP A 94 17.26 -14.66 -11.75
C ASP A 94 18.32 -15.05 -10.71
N LYS A 95 19.50 -14.41 -10.71
CA LYS A 95 20.57 -14.62 -9.75
C LYS A 95 20.40 -13.86 -8.44
N LEU A 96 19.49 -12.87 -8.39
CA LEU A 96 19.30 -12.05 -7.19
C LEU A 96 18.74 -12.89 -6.04
N GLU A 97 19.31 -12.70 -4.85
CA GLU A 97 18.82 -13.35 -3.62
C GLU A 97 17.38 -12.92 -3.33
N GLY A 98 16.46 -13.86 -3.23
CA GLY A 98 15.03 -13.60 -3.02
C GLY A 98 14.18 -13.67 -4.29
N VAL A 99 14.78 -13.89 -5.47
CA VAL A 99 14.07 -14.25 -6.70
C VAL A 99 14.06 -15.77 -6.82
N SER A 100 12.87 -16.38 -6.87
CA SER A 100 12.72 -17.84 -7.00
C SER A 100 12.75 -18.31 -8.45
N GLN A 101 12.22 -17.51 -9.36
CA GLN A 101 12.11 -17.87 -10.77
C GLN A 101 11.91 -16.61 -11.64
N VAL A 102 12.54 -16.62 -12.82
CA VAL A 102 12.28 -15.62 -13.87
C VAL A 102 11.77 -16.29 -15.13
N LEU A 103 10.60 -15.86 -15.58
CA LEU A 103 10.00 -16.26 -16.83
C LEU A 103 10.00 -15.09 -17.80
N SER A 104 10.62 -15.26 -18.99
CA SER A 104 10.73 -14.23 -20.01
C SER A 104 10.82 -14.86 -21.40
N LEU A 105 10.63 -14.06 -22.45
CA LEU A 105 10.72 -14.57 -23.82
C LEU A 105 12.06 -15.29 -24.12
N PRO A 106 13.24 -14.79 -23.71
CA PRO A 106 14.50 -15.52 -23.88
C PRO A 106 14.62 -16.81 -23.04
N LYS A 107 13.79 -16.98 -22.01
CA LYS A 107 13.79 -18.15 -21.11
C LYS A 107 12.62 -19.08 -21.35
N ILE A 108 11.88 -18.89 -22.43
CA ILE A 108 10.72 -19.73 -22.79
C ILE A 108 11.14 -21.20 -22.94
N GLN A 109 10.27 -22.09 -22.43
CA GLN A 109 10.45 -23.53 -22.53
C GLN A 109 9.28 -24.14 -23.31
N TYR A 110 9.54 -25.22 -24.03
CA TYR A 110 8.53 -26.01 -24.71
C TYR A 110 8.61 -27.46 -24.25
N LEU A 111 7.49 -28.18 -24.38
CA LEU A 111 7.42 -29.57 -24.00
C LEU A 111 7.81 -30.45 -25.21
N VAL A 112 8.69 -31.43 -24.95
CA VAL A 112 9.08 -32.47 -25.91
C VAL A 112 8.61 -33.82 -25.38
N LYS A 113 8.02 -34.65 -26.22
CA LYS A 113 7.60 -35.99 -25.84
C LYS A 113 8.81 -36.93 -25.75
N ASP A 114 9.01 -37.53 -24.59
CA ASP A 114 9.91 -38.65 -24.39
C ASP A 114 9.12 -39.96 -24.60
N THR A 115 9.34 -40.61 -25.74
CA THR A 115 8.61 -41.83 -26.11
C THR A 115 9.06 -43.04 -25.30
N ILE A 116 10.29 -43.03 -24.77
CA ILE A 116 10.84 -44.10 -23.98
C ILE A 116 10.20 -44.15 -22.57
N HIS A 117 10.23 -43.02 -21.88
CA HIS A 117 9.70 -42.91 -20.51
C HIS A 117 8.23 -42.45 -20.45
N LYS A 118 7.59 -42.24 -21.60
CA LYS A 118 6.19 -41.77 -21.74
C LYS A 118 5.88 -40.52 -20.88
N LYS A 119 6.77 -39.52 -20.95
CA LYS A 119 6.63 -38.25 -20.23
C LYS A 119 6.96 -37.07 -21.12
N PHE A 120 6.54 -35.88 -20.70
CA PHE A 120 7.02 -34.63 -21.31
C PHE A 120 8.25 -34.14 -20.59
N ILE A 121 9.24 -33.67 -21.36
CA ILE A 121 10.47 -33.01 -20.88
C ILE A 121 10.42 -31.56 -21.32
N ALA A 122 10.67 -30.61 -20.40
CA ALA A 122 10.77 -29.21 -20.72
C ALA A 122 12.14 -28.90 -21.31
N GLN A 123 12.18 -28.31 -22.51
CA GLN A 123 13.40 -27.86 -23.17
C GLN A 123 13.33 -26.35 -23.43
N LYS A 124 14.48 -25.66 -23.32
CA LYS A 124 14.57 -24.22 -23.61
C LYS A 124 14.53 -23.99 -25.12
N VAL A 125 13.76 -23.00 -25.58
CA VAL A 125 13.79 -22.56 -27.01
C VAL A 125 15.14 -21.93 -27.31
N PHE A 126 15.62 -21.07 -26.44
CA PHE A 126 16.93 -20.43 -26.52
C PHE A 126 17.92 -21.16 -25.62
N THR A 127 18.57 -22.20 -26.15
CA THR A 127 19.59 -23.01 -25.40
C THR A 127 20.88 -22.22 -25.20
N LYS A 128 21.24 -21.37 -26.19
CA LYS A 128 22.32 -20.38 -26.16
C LYS A 128 21.81 -19.04 -26.66
N THR A 129 22.58 -17.98 -26.44
CA THR A 129 22.34 -16.70 -27.10
C THR A 129 22.50 -16.85 -28.59
N PRO A 130 21.54 -16.35 -29.43
CA PRO A 130 21.67 -16.40 -30.91
C PRO A 130 22.88 -15.60 -31.38
N ASP A 131 23.58 -16.15 -32.37
CA ASP A 131 24.78 -15.53 -32.95
C ASP A 131 24.44 -14.63 -34.15
N THR A 132 23.30 -14.88 -34.84
CA THR A 132 22.85 -14.13 -35.99
C THR A 132 21.39 -13.73 -35.90
N GLN A 133 21.00 -12.65 -36.64
CA GLN A 133 19.61 -12.22 -36.68
C GLN A 133 18.69 -13.29 -37.29
N ALA A 134 19.14 -14.02 -38.32
CA ALA A 134 18.38 -15.09 -38.97
C ALA A 134 18.08 -16.26 -38.00
N GLU A 135 19.07 -16.63 -37.17
CA GLU A 135 18.87 -17.62 -36.11
C GLU A 135 17.84 -17.11 -35.09
N LEU A 136 17.97 -15.87 -34.63
CA LEU A 136 17.02 -15.25 -33.72
C LEU A 136 15.59 -15.25 -34.30
N ASP A 137 15.43 -14.83 -35.53
CA ASP A 137 14.10 -14.77 -36.18
C ASP A 137 13.45 -16.15 -36.30
N THR A 138 14.24 -17.19 -36.56
CA THR A 138 13.77 -18.58 -36.62
C THR A 138 13.31 -19.05 -35.23
N LEU A 139 14.08 -18.79 -34.17
CA LEU A 139 13.73 -19.14 -32.80
C LEU A 139 12.52 -18.34 -32.29
N LEU A 140 12.43 -17.05 -32.65
CA LEU A 140 11.27 -16.21 -32.33
C LEU A 140 9.99 -16.70 -33.01
N LYS A 141 10.08 -17.12 -34.30
CA LYS A 141 8.94 -17.73 -34.98
C LYS A 141 8.46 -18.99 -34.30
N PHE A 142 9.37 -19.83 -33.84
CA PHE A 142 9.03 -21.02 -33.07
C PHE A 142 8.45 -20.65 -31.68
N ALA A 143 9.07 -19.72 -30.94
CA ALA A 143 8.57 -19.25 -29.66
C ALA A 143 7.14 -18.69 -29.77
N ARG A 144 6.84 -17.94 -30.84
CA ARG A 144 5.49 -17.39 -31.09
C ARG A 144 4.46 -18.44 -31.50
N SER A 145 4.87 -19.60 -32.00
CA SER A 145 3.97 -20.71 -32.30
C SER A 145 3.47 -21.42 -31.05
N LEU A 146 4.15 -21.25 -29.90
CA LEU A 146 3.79 -21.80 -28.61
C LEU A 146 2.63 -20.99 -27.99
N LYS A 147 1.41 -21.35 -28.32
CA LYS A 147 0.17 -20.61 -28.00
C LYS A 147 -0.07 -20.42 -26.49
N LEU A 148 0.53 -21.25 -25.63
CA LEU A 148 0.44 -21.11 -24.18
C LEU A 148 0.92 -19.72 -23.72
N TYR A 149 2.01 -19.22 -24.30
CA TYR A 149 2.67 -17.98 -23.86
C TYR A 149 2.12 -16.70 -24.49
N GLU A 150 1.26 -16.83 -25.51
CA GLU A 150 0.62 -15.70 -26.18
C GLU A 150 -0.31 -14.94 -25.20
N ASN A 151 -0.17 -13.64 -25.13
CA ASN A 151 -0.81 -12.71 -24.19
C ASN A 151 -0.44 -12.94 -22.69
N ILE A 152 0.54 -13.82 -22.42
CA ILE A 152 1.11 -14.03 -21.10
C ILE A 152 2.51 -13.43 -21.03
N LEU A 153 3.39 -13.78 -21.99
CA LEU A 153 4.76 -13.27 -22.10
C LEU A 153 4.98 -12.32 -23.25
N PHE A 154 4.22 -12.46 -24.31
CA PHE A 154 4.27 -11.58 -25.47
C PHE A 154 2.87 -11.34 -26.03
N ASN A 155 2.68 -10.14 -26.59
CA ASN A 155 1.47 -9.78 -27.30
C ASN A 155 1.75 -9.87 -28.80
N ALA A 156 1.09 -10.82 -29.48
CA ALA A 156 1.30 -11.06 -30.91
C ALA A 156 0.83 -9.90 -31.80
N LYS A 157 -0.07 -9.02 -31.32
CA LYS A 157 -0.63 -7.91 -32.10
C LYS A 157 0.29 -6.69 -32.17
N ASN A 158 1.02 -6.40 -31.09
CA ASN A 158 1.79 -5.15 -30.97
C ASN A 158 3.25 -5.35 -30.57
N GLY A 159 3.70 -6.60 -30.46
CA GLY A 159 5.08 -6.94 -30.16
C GLY A 159 5.54 -6.61 -28.73
N ALA A 160 4.64 -6.25 -27.83
CA ALA A 160 5.01 -6.06 -26.43
C ALA A 160 5.41 -7.39 -25.78
N THR A 161 6.39 -7.37 -24.89
CA THR A 161 6.84 -8.54 -24.13
C THR A 161 7.02 -8.21 -22.67
N ILE A 162 6.98 -9.22 -21.78
CA ILE A 162 7.18 -9.05 -20.34
C ILE A 162 8.18 -10.07 -19.79
N ILE A 163 8.90 -9.64 -18.74
CA ILE A 163 9.64 -10.49 -17.83
C ILE A 163 8.78 -10.63 -16.56
N LEU A 164 8.57 -11.84 -16.10
CA LEU A 164 7.89 -12.15 -14.85
C LEU A 164 8.91 -12.70 -13.87
N ALA A 165 9.18 -11.96 -12.81
CA ALA A 165 10.06 -12.38 -11.72
C ALA A 165 9.23 -12.73 -10.49
N THR A 166 9.29 -14.00 -10.06
CA THR A 166 8.64 -14.47 -8.83
C THR A 166 9.59 -14.26 -7.67
N ILE A 167 9.15 -13.51 -6.66
CA ILE A 167 9.93 -13.17 -5.47
C ILE A 167 9.47 -14.04 -4.30
N ASP A 168 10.41 -14.51 -3.49
CA ASP A 168 10.12 -15.31 -2.30
C ASP A 168 9.27 -14.52 -1.30
N LYS A 169 8.25 -15.17 -0.74
CA LYS A 169 7.39 -14.56 0.26
C LYS A 169 8.16 -14.05 1.48
N LYS A 170 9.17 -14.81 1.94
CA LYS A 170 10.03 -14.41 3.07
C LYS A 170 10.74 -13.09 2.80
N THR A 171 11.21 -12.88 1.57
CA THR A 171 11.87 -11.64 1.14
C THR A 171 10.85 -10.50 1.03
N LEU A 172 9.65 -10.76 0.46
CA LEU A 172 8.59 -9.76 0.33
C LEU A 172 8.07 -9.25 1.68
N ASP A 173 8.00 -10.11 2.68
CA ASP A 173 7.52 -9.77 4.02
C ASP A 173 8.64 -9.16 4.92
N SER A 174 9.86 -9.02 4.38
CA SER A 174 11.03 -8.50 5.10
C SER A 174 11.48 -7.12 4.61
N PRO A 175 12.31 -6.39 5.38
CA PRO A 175 12.95 -5.16 4.92
C PRO A 175 13.83 -5.32 3.68
N LYS A 176 14.37 -6.54 3.42
CA LYS A 176 15.17 -6.86 2.23
C LYS A 176 14.43 -6.61 0.91
N ARG A 177 13.08 -6.64 0.93
CA ARG A 177 12.26 -6.35 -0.25
C ARG A 177 12.64 -5.04 -0.94
N GLN A 178 12.83 -3.96 -0.17
CA GLN A 178 13.14 -2.65 -0.76
C GLN A 178 14.50 -2.64 -1.48
N GLN A 179 15.47 -3.39 -0.95
CA GLN A 179 16.78 -3.53 -1.58
C GLN A 179 16.66 -4.35 -2.87
N LEU A 180 16.03 -5.53 -2.82
CA LEU A 180 15.81 -6.37 -4.00
C LEU A 180 15.11 -5.61 -5.14
N LEU A 181 14.05 -4.85 -4.81
CA LEU A 181 13.35 -4.07 -5.82
C LEU A 181 14.22 -2.96 -6.41
N ARG A 182 15.05 -2.30 -5.61
CA ARG A 182 16.04 -1.34 -6.13
C ARG A 182 17.04 -2.01 -7.06
N ASP A 183 17.61 -3.15 -6.66
CA ASP A 183 18.58 -3.87 -7.47
C ASP A 183 17.98 -4.27 -8.84
N ILE A 184 16.71 -4.70 -8.86
CA ILE A 184 15.99 -5.00 -10.13
C ILE A 184 15.77 -3.72 -10.97
N LEU A 185 15.41 -2.60 -10.34
CA LEU A 185 15.22 -1.32 -11.04
C LEU A 185 16.54 -0.81 -11.62
N ASP A 186 17.65 -0.91 -10.88
CA ASP A 186 18.97 -0.49 -11.31
C ASP A 186 19.47 -1.32 -12.50
N LEU A 187 19.26 -2.64 -12.47
CA LEU A 187 19.52 -3.53 -13.62
C LEU A 187 18.70 -3.12 -14.85
N GLY A 188 17.43 -2.81 -14.64
CA GLY A 188 16.54 -2.35 -15.71
C GLY A 188 16.94 -1.00 -16.27
N GLU A 189 17.34 -0.07 -15.43
CA GLU A 189 17.83 1.25 -15.87
C GLU A 189 19.11 1.11 -16.71
N ALA A 190 20.05 0.29 -16.26
CA ALA A 190 21.27 -0.02 -17.02
C ALA A 190 20.96 -0.65 -18.39
N PHE A 191 19.92 -1.50 -18.48
CA PHE A 191 19.43 -2.03 -19.75
C PHE A 191 18.84 -0.92 -20.62
N SER A 192 17.96 -0.09 -20.08
CA SER A 192 17.32 1.03 -20.79
C SER A 192 18.35 2.01 -21.36
N GLN A 193 19.37 2.37 -20.58
CA GLN A 193 20.46 3.27 -21.01
C GLN A 193 21.27 2.70 -22.20
N LYS A 194 21.51 1.37 -22.20
CA LYS A 194 22.28 0.71 -23.26
C LYS A 194 21.49 0.44 -24.53
N THR A 195 20.17 0.25 -24.45
CA THR A 195 19.33 -0.16 -25.58
C THR A 195 18.43 0.97 -26.10
N GLY A 196 18.19 2.00 -25.29
CA GLY A 196 17.18 3.03 -25.56
C GLY A 196 15.74 2.50 -25.52
N ILE A 197 15.51 1.34 -24.85
CA ILE A 197 14.19 0.73 -24.70
C ILE A 197 13.66 1.09 -23.30
N GLU A 198 12.46 1.67 -23.25
CA GLU A 198 11.80 1.99 -22.01
C GLU A 198 11.25 0.73 -21.34
N LEU A 199 11.41 0.64 -20.01
CA LEU A 199 10.86 -0.42 -19.18
C LEU A 199 9.67 0.09 -18.37
N TYR A 200 8.66 -0.79 -18.24
CA TYR A 200 7.44 -0.56 -17.46
C TYR A 200 7.35 -1.61 -16.36
N TYR A 201 7.11 -1.17 -15.13
CA TYR A 201 7.10 -2.06 -13.96
C TYR A 201 5.70 -2.24 -13.40
N GLY A 202 5.31 -3.50 -13.13
CA GLY A 202 4.00 -3.86 -12.61
C GLY A 202 4.05 -5.01 -11.62
N GLY A 203 2.87 -5.41 -11.15
CA GLY A 203 2.71 -6.44 -10.14
C GLY A 203 2.66 -5.89 -8.73
N LEU A 204 2.00 -6.65 -7.85
CA LEU A 204 1.75 -6.23 -6.46
C LEU A 204 3.02 -5.87 -5.65
N PRO A 205 4.17 -6.57 -5.79
CA PRO A 205 5.40 -6.19 -5.10
C PRO A 205 5.87 -4.77 -5.45
N HIS A 206 5.85 -4.41 -6.74
CA HIS A 206 6.25 -3.09 -7.21
C HIS A 206 5.26 -2.02 -6.74
N ILE A 207 3.97 -2.24 -6.94
CA ILE A 207 2.91 -1.30 -6.56
C ILE A 207 2.95 -1.02 -5.06
N ARG A 208 3.09 -2.04 -4.22
CA ARG A 208 3.24 -1.88 -2.77
C ARG A 208 4.47 -1.05 -2.40
N SER A 209 5.59 -1.27 -3.06
CA SER A 209 6.82 -0.51 -2.80
C SER A 209 6.67 0.96 -3.20
N VAL A 210 6.10 1.21 -4.38
CA VAL A 210 5.85 2.55 -4.90
C VAL A 210 4.90 3.31 -4.00
N VAL A 211 3.72 2.77 -3.71
CA VAL A 211 2.74 3.42 -2.82
C VAL A 211 3.37 3.73 -1.47
N THR A 212 4.13 2.79 -0.92
CA THR A 212 4.85 3.00 0.34
C THR A 212 5.81 4.18 0.29
N SER A 213 6.65 4.25 -0.74
CA SER A 213 7.65 5.31 -0.88
C SER A 213 7.00 6.69 -1.06
N TYR A 214 5.92 6.77 -1.86
CA TYR A 214 5.14 8.00 -2.02
C TYR A 214 4.52 8.45 -0.69
N VAL A 215 3.83 7.55 0.00
CA VAL A 215 3.21 7.86 1.29
C VAL A 215 4.24 8.32 2.32
N GLN A 216 5.39 7.65 2.41
CA GLN A 216 6.46 8.09 3.33
C GLN A 216 6.99 9.48 2.99
N ALA A 217 7.17 9.79 1.70
CA ALA A 217 7.60 11.12 1.25
C ALA A 217 6.55 12.18 1.59
N GLU A 218 5.27 11.91 1.32
CA GLU A 218 4.16 12.81 1.63
C GLU A 218 4.00 13.05 3.13
N LEU A 219 4.05 12.00 3.95
CA LEU A 219 3.96 12.13 5.41
C LEU A 219 5.10 13.00 5.97
N ARG A 220 6.32 12.82 5.46
CA ARG A 220 7.46 13.66 5.82
C ARG A 220 7.26 15.11 5.40
N GLN A 221 6.76 15.35 4.18
CA GLN A 221 6.46 16.69 3.69
C GLN A 221 5.36 17.36 4.53
N LEU A 222 4.28 16.64 4.84
CA LEU A 222 3.19 17.14 5.69
C LEU A 222 3.69 17.48 7.09
N LEU A 223 4.56 16.67 7.68
CA LEU A 223 5.14 16.95 9.00
C LEU A 223 5.99 18.23 8.97
N ILE A 224 6.87 18.38 7.98
CA ILE A 224 7.72 19.56 7.81
C ILE A 224 6.85 20.80 7.55
N LEU A 225 5.90 20.70 6.62
CA LEU A 225 5.02 21.82 6.27
C LEU A 225 4.16 22.26 7.45
N SER A 226 3.59 21.32 8.22
CA SER A 226 2.83 21.64 9.42
C SER A 226 3.69 22.30 10.50
N ALA A 227 4.93 21.85 10.69
CA ALA A 227 5.88 22.48 11.60
C ALA A 227 6.27 23.90 11.16
N ILE A 228 6.52 24.12 9.87
CA ILE A 228 6.82 25.45 9.30
C ILE A 228 5.62 26.37 9.42
N ALA A 229 4.44 25.93 9.01
CA ALA A 229 3.21 26.74 9.11
C ALA A 229 2.95 27.16 10.56
N THR A 230 3.14 26.23 11.49
CA THR A 230 3.05 26.51 12.92
C THR A 230 4.07 27.53 13.38
N ALA A 231 5.34 27.33 13.02
CA ALA A 231 6.40 28.27 13.39
C ALA A 231 6.09 29.69 12.88
N LEU A 232 5.60 29.81 11.65
CA LEU A 232 5.18 31.08 11.05
C LEU A 232 4.02 31.72 11.83
N ILE A 233 2.96 30.96 12.12
CA ILE A 233 1.81 31.46 12.89
C ILE A 233 2.26 31.95 14.27
N LEU A 234 3.05 31.15 14.99
CA LEU A 234 3.57 31.52 16.31
C LEU A 234 4.49 32.75 16.24
N PHE A 235 5.32 32.84 15.19
CA PHE A 235 6.19 33.99 14.98
C PHE A 235 5.39 35.28 14.75
N PHE A 236 4.40 35.25 13.86
CA PHE A 236 3.56 36.42 13.60
C PHE A 236 2.74 36.83 14.82
N PHE A 237 2.29 35.86 15.63
CA PHE A 237 1.52 36.13 16.84
C PHE A 237 2.36 36.67 17.98
N PHE A 238 3.41 35.95 18.37
CA PHE A 238 4.18 36.24 19.58
C PHE A 238 5.47 37.01 19.34
N ARG A 239 5.99 37.05 18.12
CA ARG A 239 7.25 37.73 17.74
C ARG A 239 8.41 37.34 18.65
N SER A 240 8.50 36.08 19.04
CA SER A 240 9.51 35.54 19.94
C SER A 240 9.92 34.15 19.51
N PHE A 241 11.22 33.92 19.34
CA PHE A 241 11.77 32.61 19.01
C PHE A 241 11.47 31.56 20.10
N ILE A 242 11.49 31.95 21.37
CA ILE A 242 11.18 31.07 22.50
C ILE A 242 9.75 30.55 22.41
N ALA A 243 8.81 31.41 21.96
CA ALA A 243 7.41 31.07 21.78
C ALA A 243 7.20 30.09 20.60
N ILE A 244 8.20 29.88 19.74
CA ILE A 244 8.17 28.89 18.66
C ILE A 244 8.80 27.59 19.14
N TRP A 245 10.02 27.65 19.68
CA TRP A 245 10.80 26.46 20.01
C TRP A 245 10.18 25.60 21.10
N ILE A 246 9.59 26.20 22.14
CA ILE A 246 9.01 25.44 23.25
C ILE A 246 7.80 24.61 22.82
N PRO A 247 6.77 25.15 22.12
CA PRO A 247 5.69 24.34 21.60
C PRO A 247 6.18 23.24 20.66
N LEU A 248 7.11 23.53 19.74
CA LEU A 248 7.65 22.51 18.84
C LEU A 248 8.40 21.40 19.58
N LEU A 249 9.15 21.75 20.63
CA LEU A 249 9.84 20.77 21.47
C LEU A 249 8.81 19.89 22.22
N VAL A 250 7.78 20.48 22.82
CA VAL A 250 6.71 19.75 23.51
C VAL A 250 6.05 18.76 22.58
N ILE A 251 5.71 19.20 21.36
CA ILE A 251 5.09 18.35 20.33
C ILE A 251 6.06 17.26 19.85
N GLY A 252 7.35 17.60 19.68
CA GLY A 252 8.38 16.62 19.33
C GLY A 252 8.46 15.49 20.36
N VAL A 253 8.42 15.81 21.65
CA VAL A 253 8.35 14.80 22.72
C VAL A 253 7.09 13.94 22.60
N VAL A 254 5.94 14.54 22.35
CA VAL A 254 4.66 13.81 22.17
C VAL A 254 4.73 12.84 20.98
N ILE A 255 5.30 13.27 19.86
CA ILE A 255 5.47 12.41 18.67
C ILE A 255 6.37 11.21 19.01
N VAL A 256 7.49 11.42 19.70
CA VAL A 256 8.38 10.34 20.14
C VAL A 256 7.63 9.36 21.06
N TRP A 257 6.82 9.87 22.00
CA TRP A 257 6.02 9.03 22.87
C TRP A 257 4.94 8.26 22.09
N SER A 258 4.29 8.88 21.12
CA SER A 258 3.29 8.22 20.27
C SER A 258 3.90 7.04 19.49
N LEU A 259 5.05 7.25 18.86
CA LEU A 259 5.77 6.18 18.15
C LEU A 259 6.28 5.10 19.10
N GLY A 260 6.78 5.48 20.30
CA GLY A 260 7.21 4.55 21.33
C GLY A 260 6.06 3.70 21.86
N MET A 261 4.87 4.27 22.07
CA MET A 261 3.67 3.53 22.47
C MET A 261 3.26 2.52 21.38
N MET A 262 3.32 2.89 20.10
CA MET A 262 3.04 1.95 19.00
C MET A 262 3.95 0.72 19.08
N ALA A 263 5.25 0.92 19.29
CA ALA A 263 6.20 -0.18 19.44
C ALA A 263 5.93 -1.02 20.71
N LEU A 264 5.60 -0.39 21.84
CA LEU A 264 5.26 -1.09 23.08
C LEU A 264 4.02 -1.98 22.93
N PHE A 265 3.00 -1.52 22.21
CA PHE A 265 1.80 -2.31 21.92
C PHE A 265 2.00 -3.30 20.76
N LYS A 266 3.20 -3.34 20.17
CA LYS A 266 3.52 -4.13 18.98
C LYS A 266 2.60 -3.82 17.79
N TYR A 267 2.14 -2.58 17.70
CA TYR A 267 1.36 -2.09 16.57
C TYR A 267 2.29 -1.64 15.46
N LYS A 268 1.96 -2.04 14.24
CA LYS A 268 2.74 -1.64 13.06
C LYS A 268 2.30 -0.25 12.58
N ILE A 269 3.25 0.49 12.02
CA ILE A 269 2.94 1.76 11.37
C ILE A 269 2.24 1.44 10.04
N THR A 270 0.95 1.73 9.96
CA THR A 270 0.14 1.63 8.75
C THR A 270 0.02 3.00 8.08
N LEU A 271 -0.60 3.06 6.90
CA LEU A 271 -0.94 4.33 6.25
C LEU A 271 -1.73 5.27 7.19
N LEU A 272 -2.70 4.71 7.92
CA LEU A 272 -3.57 5.47 8.81
C LEU A 272 -2.82 5.98 10.05
N THR A 273 -2.05 5.11 10.72
CA THR A 273 -1.27 5.49 11.91
C THR A 273 -0.07 6.38 11.57
N GLY A 274 0.43 6.35 10.34
CA GLY A 274 1.44 7.28 9.83
C GLY A 274 1.00 8.74 9.80
N LEU A 275 -0.32 9.01 9.76
CA LEU A 275 -0.88 10.37 9.85
C LEU A 275 -0.84 10.95 11.27
N LEU A 276 -0.58 10.14 12.31
CA LEU A 276 -0.57 10.61 13.71
C LEU A 276 0.39 11.77 13.97
N PRO A 277 1.66 11.76 13.54
CA PRO A 277 2.57 12.87 13.81
C PRO A 277 2.06 14.23 13.30
N PRO A 278 1.61 14.41 12.04
CA PRO A 278 1.00 15.65 11.59
C PRO A 278 -0.27 16.03 12.39
N ILE A 279 -1.13 15.07 12.72
CA ILE A 279 -2.34 15.29 13.52
C ILE A 279 -1.98 15.81 14.92
N LEU A 280 -0.98 15.22 15.57
CA LEU A 280 -0.52 15.63 16.89
C LEU A 280 0.10 17.03 16.88
N VAL A 281 0.76 17.44 15.80
CA VAL A 281 1.20 18.84 15.61
C VAL A 281 -0.01 19.77 15.65
N VAL A 282 -1.05 19.48 14.89
CA VAL A 282 -2.25 20.33 14.80
C VAL A 282 -3.02 20.38 16.11
N ILE A 283 -3.11 19.27 16.87
CA ILE A 283 -3.83 19.22 18.16
C ILE A 283 -3.00 19.82 19.29
N GLY A 284 -1.69 19.60 19.30
CA GLY A 284 -0.81 20.02 20.40
C GLY A 284 -0.49 21.52 20.42
N ILE A 285 -0.46 22.16 19.24
CA ILE A 285 -0.14 23.59 19.13
C ILE A 285 -1.15 24.47 19.87
N PRO A 286 -2.47 24.36 19.65
CA PRO A 286 -3.45 25.15 20.39
C PRO A 286 -3.30 25.03 21.90
N ASN A 287 -2.97 23.86 22.43
CA ASN A 287 -2.72 23.66 23.86
C ASN A 287 -1.55 24.56 24.35
N CYS A 288 -0.43 24.54 23.62
CA CYS A 288 0.74 25.37 23.97
C CYS A 288 0.48 26.87 23.77
N VAL A 289 -0.21 27.25 22.69
CA VAL A 289 -0.58 28.65 22.40
C VAL A 289 -1.48 29.20 23.51
N TYR A 290 -2.45 28.40 23.95
CA TYR A 290 -3.38 28.78 25.01
C TYR A 290 -2.65 28.96 26.35
N LEU A 291 -1.77 28.02 26.71
CA LEU A 291 -0.90 28.13 27.88
C LEU A 291 -0.02 29.39 27.81
N LEU A 292 0.59 29.65 26.66
CA LEU A 292 1.47 30.81 26.47
C LEU A 292 0.72 32.14 26.56
N THR A 293 -0.40 32.25 25.88
CA THR A 293 -1.22 33.47 25.89
C THR A 293 -1.68 33.79 27.31
N LYS A 294 -2.13 32.76 28.02
CA LYS A 294 -2.59 32.92 29.41
C LYS A 294 -1.44 33.21 30.36
N TYR A 295 -0.27 32.61 30.14
CA TYR A 295 0.93 32.96 30.88
C TYR A 295 1.26 34.45 30.74
N HIS A 296 1.21 34.99 29.53
CA HIS A 296 1.45 36.41 29.29
C HIS A 296 0.38 37.29 29.97
N GLN A 297 -0.90 36.90 29.96
CA GLN A 297 -1.98 37.60 30.65
C GLN A 297 -1.79 37.61 32.16
N GLU A 298 -1.56 36.44 32.79
CA GLU A 298 -1.38 36.36 34.25
C GLU A 298 -0.07 37.03 34.69
N TYR A 299 1.01 36.92 33.91
CA TYR A 299 2.26 37.64 34.20
C TYR A 299 2.07 39.15 34.15
N ARG A 300 1.33 39.68 33.19
CA ARG A 300 1.00 41.10 33.10
C ARG A 300 0.25 41.59 34.35
N ARG A 301 -0.60 40.72 34.95
CA ARG A 301 -1.39 41.02 36.11
C ARG A 301 -0.62 40.90 37.41
N THR A 302 0.18 39.85 37.59
CA THR A 302 0.86 39.51 38.85
C THR A 302 2.26 40.08 38.97
N GLN A 303 2.91 40.38 37.83
CA GLN A 303 4.33 40.78 37.74
C GLN A 303 5.29 39.75 38.36
N ASP A 304 4.80 38.59 38.74
CA ASP A 304 5.58 37.46 39.25
C ASP A 304 5.46 36.22 38.37
N LYS A 305 6.62 35.70 37.96
CA LYS A 305 6.75 34.59 37.02
C LYS A 305 6.18 33.28 37.58
N PHE A 306 6.54 32.98 38.82
CA PHE A 306 6.12 31.70 39.43
C PHE A 306 4.63 31.68 39.76
N THR A 307 4.10 32.77 40.31
CA THR A 307 2.66 32.93 40.53
C THR A 307 1.88 32.83 39.21
N ALA A 308 2.35 33.46 38.15
CA ALA A 308 1.73 33.36 36.83
C ALA A 308 1.72 31.92 36.33
N LEU A 309 2.84 31.17 36.45
CA LEU A 309 2.94 29.76 36.03
C LEU A 309 2.02 28.84 36.87
N GLN A 310 1.85 29.09 38.18
CA GLN A 310 0.90 28.36 38.99
C GLN A 310 -0.56 28.61 38.56
N LEU A 311 -0.89 29.88 38.30
CA LEU A 311 -2.23 30.28 37.88
C LEU A 311 -2.66 29.68 36.53
N ILE A 312 -1.73 29.55 35.56
CA ILE A 312 -2.08 28.93 34.28
C ILE A 312 -2.44 27.44 34.47
N ILE A 313 -1.68 26.69 35.27
CA ILE A 313 -1.99 25.29 35.50
C ILE A 313 -3.36 25.16 36.17
N GLN A 314 -3.67 26.04 37.14
CA GLN A 314 -4.94 26.02 37.86
C GLN A 314 -6.14 26.36 36.97
N LYS A 315 -6.04 27.43 36.17
CA LYS A 315 -7.17 27.95 35.37
C LYS A 315 -7.35 27.20 34.06
N ILE A 316 -6.23 26.77 33.45
CA ILE A 316 -6.23 26.18 32.11
C ILE A 316 -6.25 24.65 32.16
N GLY A 317 -5.68 24.06 33.21
CA GLY A 317 -5.62 22.61 33.34
C GLY A 317 -6.97 21.91 33.15
N ILE A 318 -8.05 22.46 33.73
CA ILE A 318 -9.41 21.93 33.54
C ILE A 318 -9.90 22.06 32.11
N VAL A 319 -9.71 23.23 31.50
CA VAL A 319 -10.22 23.51 30.13
C VAL A 319 -9.50 22.65 29.10
N THR A 320 -8.16 22.59 29.18
CA THR A 320 -7.36 21.75 28.27
C THR A 320 -7.58 20.26 28.52
N PHE A 321 -7.84 19.85 29.77
CA PHE A 321 -8.24 18.47 30.06
C PHE A 321 -9.55 18.12 29.36
N MET A 322 -10.58 18.97 29.50
CA MET A 322 -11.88 18.72 28.85
C MET A 322 -11.78 18.67 27.33
N THR A 323 -11.02 19.58 26.71
CA THR A 323 -10.85 19.57 25.26
C THR A 323 -10.07 18.33 24.77
N ASN A 324 -9.02 17.92 25.49
CA ASN A 324 -8.27 16.74 25.09
C ASN A 324 -9.02 15.44 25.37
N ILE A 325 -9.80 15.33 26.47
CA ILE A 325 -10.59 14.13 26.75
C ILE A 325 -11.73 13.95 25.72
N THR A 326 -12.40 15.04 25.32
CA THR A 326 -13.41 14.96 24.26
C THR A 326 -12.80 14.52 22.93
N THR A 327 -11.62 15.03 22.59
CA THR A 327 -10.89 14.60 21.38
C THR A 327 -10.44 13.14 21.50
N ALA A 328 -9.92 12.74 22.66
CA ALA A 328 -9.51 11.35 22.91
C ALA A 328 -10.69 10.37 22.84
N ILE A 329 -11.87 10.76 23.35
CA ILE A 329 -13.12 9.98 23.22
C ILE A 329 -13.51 9.88 21.74
N GLY A 330 -13.41 10.98 20.97
CA GLY A 330 -13.69 10.98 19.53
C GLY A 330 -12.86 9.96 18.75
N PHE A 331 -11.54 9.88 19.04
CA PHE A 331 -10.70 8.82 18.48
C PHE A 331 -11.00 7.45 19.12
N GLY A 332 -11.35 7.41 20.39
CA GLY A 332 -11.69 6.20 21.14
C GLY A 332 -12.89 5.44 20.57
N VAL A 333 -13.81 6.11 19.87
CA VAL A 333 -14.94 5.45 19.19
C VAL A 333 -14.45 4.40 18.18
N PHE A 334 -13.31 4.62 17.53
CA PHE A 334 -12.72 3.66 16.60
C PHE A 334 -12.31 2.33 17.25
N VAL A 335 -12.19 2.27 18.58
CA VAL A 335 -11.88 1.03 19.30
C VAL A 335 -12.99 -0.02 19.16
N PHE A 336 -14.22 0.42 18.93
CA PHE A 336 -15.40 -0.43 18.78
C PHE A 336 -15.61 -0.94 17.33
N THR A 337 -14.69 -0.63 16.40
CA THR A 337 -14.79 -1.16 15.03
C THR A 337 -14.16 -2.54 14.94
N ASP A 338 -14.71 -3.38 14.05
CA ASP A 338 -14.18 -4.73 13.80
C ASP A 338 -12.85 -4.70 13.03
N ASN A 339 -12.54 -3.58 12.37
CA ASN A 339 -11.30 -3.40 11.63
C ASN A 339 -10.11 -3.19 12.57
N ALA A 340 -9.16 -4.12 12.58
CA ALA A 340 -7.99 -4.10 13.47
C ALA A 340 -7.12 -2.83 13.30
N VAL A 341 -6.94 -2.34 12.06
CA VAL A 341 -6.12 -1.15 11.78
C VAL A 341 -6.77 0.11 12.31
N ILE A 342 -8.07 0.27 12.10
CA ILE A 342 -8.84 1.41 12.61
C ILE A 342 -8.89 1.37 14.13
N ARG A 343 -9.08 0.20 14.72
CA ARG A 343 -9.06 0.01 16.18
C ARG A 343 -7.72 0.40 16.80
N GLN A 344 -6.59 -0.07 16.21
CA GLN A 344 -5.25 0.30 16.65
C GLN A 344 -5.00 1.80 16.53
N PHE A 345 -5.43 2.41 15.41
CA PHE A 345 -5.37 3.86 15.22
C PHE A 345 -6.15 4.61 16.30
N GLY A 346 -7.36 4.18 16.62
CA GLY A 346 -8.19 4.78 17.68
C GLY A 346 -7.52 4.74 19.07
N VAL A 347 -6.97 3.58 19.43
CA VAL A 347 -6.25 3.41 20.72
C VAL A 347 -5.06 4.36 20.80
N ILE A 348 -4.18 4.32 19.80
CA ILE A 348 -2.95 5.13 19.81
C ILE A 348 -3.27 6.62 19.73
N SER A 349 -4.23 7.02 18.90
CA SER A 349 -4.63 8.44 18.77
C SER A 349 -5.19 8.97 20.09
N GLY A 350 -6.11 8.23 20.71
CA GLY A 350 -6.70 8.61 22.00
C GLY A 350 -5.65 8.76 23.10
N LEU A 351 -4.75 7.77 23.22
CA LEU A 351 -3.65 7.82 24.18
C LEU A 351 -2.67 8.96 23.89
N SER A 352 -2.33 9.19 22.60
CA SER A 352 -1.43 10.26 22.20
C SER A 352 -2.00 11.65 22.48
N VAL A 353 -3.30 11.85 22.30
CA VAL A 353 -3.98 13.11 22.65
C VAL A 353 -3.94 13.33 24.16
N MET A 354 -4.21 12.31 24.98
CA MET A 354 -4.07 12.43 26.44
C MET A 354 -2.62 12.68 26.87
N THR A 355 -1.66 12.04 26.22
CA THR A 355 -0.22 12.29 26.42
C THR A 355 0.15 13.73 26.05
N THR A 356 -0.43 14.28 24.98
CA THR A 356 -0.25 15.68 24.58
C THR A 356 -0.70 16.62 25.69
N PHE A 357 -1.85 16.36 26.30
CA PHE A 357 -2.31 17.13 27.43
C PHE A 357 -1.33 17.07 28.61
N VAL A 358 -0.95 15.84 29.05
CA VAL A 358 -0.07 15.65 30.21
C VAL A 358 1.29 16.31 29.98
N ILE A 359 1.92 16.06 28.82
CA ILE A 359 3.23 16.63 28.50
C ILE A 359 3.14 18.16 28.40
N SER A 360 2.10 18.70 27.76
CA SER A 360 1.95 20.16 27.63
C SER A 360 1.79 20.84 28.99
N ILE A 361 0.90 20.33 29.87
CA ILE A 361 0.62 20.96 31.17
C ILE A 361 1.78 20.84 32.15
N VAL A 362 2.66 19.84 31.99
CA VAL A 362 3.81 19.60 32.85
C VAL A 362 5.06 20.25 32.27
N LEU A 363 5.43 19.91 31.04
CA LEU A 363 6.70 20.33 30.45
C LEU A 363 6.74 21.84 30.12
N PHE A 364 5.61 22.40 29.64
CA PHE A 364 5.55 23.82 29.29
C PHE A 364 5.87 24.74 30.50
N PRO A 365 5.21 24.65 31.68
CA PRO A 365 5.55 25.48 32.83
C PRO A 365 6.95 25.23 33.36
N ILE A 366 7.44 23.99 33.33
CA ILE A 366 8.81 23.67 33.76
C ILE A 366 9.82 24.40 32.88
N LEU A 367 9.72 24.32 31.55
CA LEU A 367 10.63 25.00 30.63
C LEU A 367 10.57 26.51 30.81
N TYR A 368 9.37 27.10 30.91
CA TYR A 368 9.22 28.54 31.15
C TYR A 368 9.74 28.97 32.53
N SER A 369 9.79 28.09 33.53
CA SER A 369 10.36 28.40 34.85
C SER A 369 11.88 28.70 34.80
N TYR A 370 12.60 28.12 33.84
CA TYR A 370 14.03 28.36 33.64
C TYR A 370 14.33 29.56 32.75
N LEU A 371 13.37 30.05 31.97
CA LEU A 371 13.54 31.16 31.06
C LEU A 371 13.37 32.51 31.76
N PRO A 372 13.94 33.58 31.23
CA PRO A 372 13.73 34.94 31.75
C PRO A 372 12.26 35.36 31.63
N ALA A 373 11.80 36.24 32.48
CA ALA A 373 10.45 36.78 32.44
C ALA A 373 10.15 37.47 31.09
N PRO A 374 8.89 37.48 30.64
CA PRO A 374 8.50 38.09 29.38
C PRO A 374 8.82 39.57 29.34
N LYS A 375 9.47 40.02 28.28
CA LYS A 375 9.75 41.46 28.04
C LYS A 375 8.48 42.17 27.56
N LYS A 376 8.36 43.48 27.78
CA LYS A 376 7.21 44.30 27.32
C LYS A 376 6.84 44.07 25.85
N ARG A 377 7.85 43.87 24.98
CA ARG A 377 7.61 43.56 23.54
C ARG A 377 6.86 42.27 23.29
N HIS A 378 7.02 41.26 24.16
CA HIS A 378 6.34 39.95 24.04
C HIS A 378 4.88 40.02 24.46
N LEU A 379 4.49 41.07 25.24
CA LEU A 379 3.10 41.27 25.69
C LEU A 379 2.26 42.12 24.72
N LYS A 380 2.91 42.78 23.73
CA LYS A 380 2.20 43.67 22.77
C LYS A 380 1.11 43.00 21.93
N HIS A 381 1.15 41.65 21.77
CA HIS A 381 0.11 40.94 21.05
C HIS A 381 -1.25 40.98 21.77
N LEU A 382 -1.26 41.18 23.10
CA LEU A 382 -2.49 41.30 23.90
C LEU A 382 -3.26 42.62 23.61
N ASP A 383 -2.57 43.64 23.09
CA ASP A 383 -3.14 44.99 22.85
C ASP A 383 -3.34 45.28 21.35
N ARG A 384 -3.38 44.24 20.49
CA ARG A 384 -3.56 44.42 19.03
C ARG A 384 -4.99 44.90 18.71
N LYS A 385 -5.11 46.19 18.36
CA LYS A 385 -6.39 46.83 17.96
C LYS A 385 -7.10 46.11 16.81
N ASN A 386 -6.35 45.54 15.85
CA ASN A 386 -6.94 44.82 14.71
C ASN A 386 -7.61 43.52 15.15
N LEU A 387 -6.99 42.81 16.11
CA LEU A 387 -7.58 41.59 16.68
C LEU A 387 -8.83 41.92 17.49
N GLN A 388 -8.77 43.02 18.26
CA GLN A 388 -9.90 43.51 19.04
C GLN A 388 -11.09 43.88 18.13
N LYS A 389 -10.85 44.62 17.04
CA LYS A 389 -11.87 44.95 16.02
C LYS A 389 -12.47 43.69 15.38
N LEU A 390 -11.65 42.69 15.08
CA LEU A 390 -12.14 41.41 14.54
C LEU A 390 -13.05 40.69 15.55
N LEU A 391 -12.65 40.66 16.81
CA LEU A 391 -13.45 40.05 17.87
C LEU A 391 -14.78 40.81 18.09
N GLU A 392 -14.75 42.17 18.11
CA GLU A 392 -15.95 43.01 18.20
C GLU A 392 -16.88 42.82 16.99
N PHE A 393 -16.31 42.64 15.80
CA PHE A 393 -17.09 42.32 14.59
C PHE A 393 -17.75 40.94 14.71
N LEU A 394 -17.03 39.92 15.15
CA LEU A 394 -17.59 38.58 15.38
C LEU A 394 -18.67 38.61 16.46
N ASP A 395 -18.40 39.27 17.59
CA ASP A 395 -19.37 39.45 18.67
C ASP A 395 -20.66 40.11 18.19
N THR A 396 -20.52 41.23 17.49
CA THR A 396 -21.66 41.93 16.89
C THR A 396 -22.42 41.07 15.90
N THR A 397 -21.71 40.32 15.05
CA THR A 397 -22.34 39.43 14.07
C THR A 397 -23.11 38.31 14.74
N VAL A 398 -22.53 37.65 15.75
CA VAL A 398 -23.18 36.55 16.45
C VAL A 398 -24.38 37.00 17.27
N PHE A 399 -24.28 38.13 18.01
CA PHE A 399 -25.36 38.57 18.90
C PHE A 399 -26.41 39.40 18.20
N LYS A 400 -26.01 40.34 17.34
CA LYS A 400 -26.95 41.23 16.64
C LYS A 400 -27.63 40.56 15.44
N TYR A 401 -26.91 39.77 14.67
CA TYR A 401 -27.41 39.13 13.45
C TYR A 401 -27.65 37.62 13.63
N ARG A 402 -27.92 37.13 14.87
CA ARG A 402 -28.08 35.72 15.20
C ARG A 402 -29.04 34.95 14.29
N LYS A 403 -30.15 35.58 13.86
CA LYS A 403 -31.12 34.95 12.94
C LYS A 403 -30.51 34.64 11.57
N VAL A 404 -29.69 35.57 11.06
CA VAL A 404 -28.97 35.41 9.78
C VAL A 404 -27.93 34.33 9.91
N VAL A 405 -27.20 34.29 11.04
CA VAL A 405 -26.22 33.23 11.33
C VAL A 405 -26.88 31.85 11.36
N TYR A 406 -28.04 31.74 12.04
CA TYR A 406 -28.80 30.49 12.06
C TYR A 406 -29.28 30.07 10.66
N LEU A 407 -29.76 31.02 9.85
CA LEU A 407 -30.19 30.74 8.49
C LEU A 407 -29.04 30.25 7.61
N ILE A 408 -27.87 30.89 7.70
CA ILE A 408 -26.66 30.47 6.97
C ILE A 408 -26.20 29.08 7.41
N VAL A 409 -26.10 28.82 8.73
CA VAL A 409 -25.67 27.52 9.25
C VAL A 409 -26.66 26.42 8.85
N LEU A 410 -27.97 26.69 8.96
CA LEU A 410 -28.99 25.73 8.53
C LEU A 410 -28.93 25.43 7.03
N SER A 411 -28.78 26.47 6.18
CA SER A 411 -28.64 26.27 4.74
C SER A 411 -27.39 25.46 4.39
N LEU A 412 -26.26 25.75 5.03
CA LEU A 412 -25.03 24.96 4.86
C LEU A 412 -25.22 23.51 5.32
N ALA A 413 -25.93 23.29 6.43
CA ALA A 413 -26.23 21.95 6.90
C ALA A 413 -27.09 21.16 5.91
N VAL A 414 -28.12 21.79 5.33
CA VAL A 414 -28.97 21.16 4.30
C VAL A 414 -28.15 20.82 3.06
N VAL A 415 -27.33 21.76 2.56
CA VAL A 415 -26.45 21.50 1.41
C VAL A 415 -25.47 20.38 1.71
N SER A 416 -24.90 20.35 2.93
CA SER A 416 -23.97 19.29 3.35
C SER A 416 -24.65 17.93 3.40
N ILE A 417 -25.87 17.84 3.93
CA ILE A 417 -26.65 16.61 3.97
C ILE A 417 -26.92 16.10 2.54
N ILE A 418 -27.35 16.97 1.63
CA ILE A 418 -27.53 16.61 0.21
C ILE A 418 -26.22 16.12 -0.40
N GLY A 419 -25.10 16.78 -0.10
CA GLY A 419 -23.77 16.38 -0.55
C GLY A 419 -23.36 14.99 -0.06
N VAL A 420 -23.63 14.66 1.20
CA VAL A 420 -23.32 13.35 1.77
C VAL A 420 -24.02 12.21 1.01
N PHE A 421 -25.27 12.38 0.60
CA PHE A 421 -25.99 11.38 -0.19
C PHE A 421 -25.45 11.20 -1.62
N GLN A 422 -24.64 12.14 -2.11
CA GLN A 422 -24.02 12.04 -3.43
C GLN A 422 -22.61 11.44 -3.40
N ILE A 423 -22.03 11.24 -2.21
CA ILE A 423 -20.69 10.66 -2.07
C ILE A 423 -20.72 9.19 -2.51
N ARG A 424 -19.87 8.86 -3.49
CA ARG A 424 -19.62 7.49 -3.92
C ARG A 424 -18.20 7.12 -3.53
N ALA A 425 -18.05 6.08 -2.72
CA ALA A 425 -16.74 5.52 -2.39
C ALA A 425 -16.27 4.65 -3.56
N VAL A 426 -15.29 5.13 -4.31
CA VAL A 426 -14.62 4.36 -5.37
C VAL A 426 -13.15 4.30 -5.01
N SER A 427 -12.54 3.13 -5.10
CA SER A 427 -11.11 2.92 -4.84
C SER A 427 -10.45 2.32 -6.07
N PHE A 428 -9.29 2.85 -6.47
CA PHE A 428 -8.41 2.30 -7.49
C PHE A 428 -7.09 1.85 -6.84
N MET A 429 -6.35 0.98 -7.51
CA MET A 429 -5.10 0.42 -6.98
C MET A 429 -4.03 1.50 -6.76
N LEU A 430 -3.98 2.54 -7.60
CA LEU A 430 -3.03 3.65 -7.54
C LEU A 430 -3.69 5.01 -7.30
N ASP A 431 -4.75 5.08 -6.48
CA ASP A 431 -5.42 6.36 -6.14
C ASP A 431 -4.47 7.38 -5.51
N ASN A 432 -3.56 6.89 -4.67
CA ASN A 432 -2.63 7.73 -3.90
C ASN A 432 -1.37 8.12 -4.68
N VAL A 433 -1.35 7.92 -6.01
CA VAL A 433 -0.19 8.24 -6.85
C VAL A 433 -0.58 9.30 -7.88
N PRO A 434 0.24 10.36 -8.11
CA PRO A 434 -0.08 11.42 -9.05
C PRO A 434 -0.35 10.91 -10.47
N ASN A 435 -1.32 11.52 -11.17
CA ASN A 435 -1.79 11.03 -12.49
C ASN A 435 -0.71 11.00 -13.58
N HIS A 436 0.28 11.87 -13.50
CA HIS A 436 1.38 11.96 -14.47
C HIS A 436 2.66 11.26 -14.00
N SER A 437 2.56 10.41 -12.98
CA SER A 437 3.73 9.69 -12.45
C SER A 437 4.08 8.45 -13.28
N LYS A 438 5.35 8.04 -13.26
CA LYS A 438 5.84 6.82 -13.92
C LYS A 438 5.02 5.58 -13.53
N PRO A 439 4.68 5.33 -12.24
CA PRO A 439 3.88 4.15 -11.88
C PRO A 439 2.50 4.08 -12.52
N LYS A 440 1.84 5.23 -12.78
CA LYS A 440 0.57 5.25 -13.52
C LYS A 440 0.74 4.99 -15.01
N SER A 441 1.81 5.50 -15.63
CA SER A 441 2.12 5.16 -17.00
C SER A 441 2.47 3.68 -17.15
N ASP A 442 3.18 3.12 -16.18
CA ASP A 442 3.53 1.71 -16.15
C ASP A 442 2.26 0.82 -16.03
N LEU A 443 1.34 1.17 -15.14
CA LEU A 443 0.06 0.44 -15.03
C LEU A 443 -0.72 0.47 -16.35
N ARG A 444 -0.82 1.66 -16.98
CA ARG A 444 -1.48 1.82 -18.28
C ARG A 444 -0.86 0.93 -19.36
N PHE A 445 0.47 0.80 -19.37
CA PHE A 445 1.15 -0.11 -20.30
C PHE A 445 0.61 -1.55 -20.18
N PHE A 446 0.47 -2.07 -18.93
CA PHE A 446 -0.04 -3.42 -18.72
C PHE A 446 -1.53 -3.54 -19.05
N GLU A 447 -2.33 -2.51 -18.81
CA GLU A 447 -3.74 -2.49 -19.18
C GLU A 447 -3.95 -2.54 -20.69
N GLU A 448 -3.18 -1.75 -21.45
CA GLU A 448 -3.29 -1.67 -22.90
C GLU A 448 -2.72 -2.89 -23.62
N ASN A 449 -1.67 -3.51 -23.09
CA ASN A 449 -0.95 -4.57 -23.80
C ASN A 449 -1.23 -5.98 -23.25
N PHE A 450 -1.66 -6.12 -21.98
CA PHE A 450 -1.84 -7.41 -21.29
C PHE A 450 -3.14 -7.50 -20.48
N SER A 451 -4.10 -6.60 -20.71
CA SER A 451 -5.41 -6.53 -20.05
C SER A 451 -5.36 -6.29 -18.53
N GLY A 452 -4.24 -5.75 -18.05
CA GLY A 452 -4.10 -5.36 -16.64
C GLY A 452 -3.15 -6.23 -15.83
N VAL A 453 -3.07 -5.92 -14.53
CA VAL A 453 -2.19 -6.60 -13.56
C VAL A 453 -2.94 -7.13 -12.34
N MET A 454 -4.23 -6.80 -12.18
CA MET A 454 -5.01 -7.25 -11.03
C MET A 454 -5.38 -8.72 -11.21
N PRO A 455 -5.00 -9.62 -10.27
CA PRO A 455 -5.39 -11.01 -10.34
C PRO A 455 -6.88 -11.16 -9.98
N LEU A 456 -7.60 -11.93 -10.78
CA LEU A 456 -8.93 -12.41 -10.50
C LEU A 456 -8.92 -13.93 -10.57
N GLU A 457 -9.35 -14.58 -9.50
CA GLU A 457 -9.23 -16.02 -9.33
C GLU A 457 -10.61 -16.69 -9.25
N ILE A 458 -10.80 -17.73 -10.04
CA ILE A 458 -12.01 -18.55 -10.00
C ILE A 458 -11.62 -19.95 -9.52
N LEU A 459 -12.23 -20.40 -8.43
CA LEU A 459 -12.09 -21.75 -7.92
C LEU A 459 -13.18 -22.65 -8.50
N VAL A 460 -12.78 -23.68 -9.23
CA VAL A 460 -13.69 -24.71 -9.75
C VAL A 460 -13.52 -25.99 -8.93
N ASP A 461 -14.58 -26.45 -8.29
CA ASP A 461 -14.61 -27.69 -7.51
C ASP A 461 -15.40 -28.78 -8.28
N THR A 462 -14.70 -29.82 -8.71
CA THR A 462 -15.29 -30.93 -9.46
C THR A 462 -16.08 -31.92 -8.59
N LYS A 463 -16.09 -31.73 -7.26
CA LYS A 463 -16.74 -32.63 -6.26
C LYS A 463 -16.20 -34.06 -6.26
N ARG A 464 -15.19 -34.39 -7.05
CA ARG A 464 -14.60 -35.75 -7.17
C ARG A 464 -13.09 -35.71 -7.12
N LYS A 465 -12.47 -36.56 -6.34
CA LYS A 465 -10.99 -36.74 -6.33
C LYS A 465 -10.52 -37.09 -7.75
N LYS A 466 -9.42 -36.46 -8.19
CA LYS A 466 -8.89 -36.58 -9.56
C LYS A 466 -9.88 -36.18 -10.67
N GLY A 467 -10.95 -35.46 -10.32
CA GLY A 467 -11.97 -35.03 -11.27
C GLY A 467 -11.53 -33.93 -12.24
N VAL A 468 -10.46 -33.20 -11.90
CA VAL A 468 -9.94 -32.10 -12.70
C VAL A 468 -9.52 -32.54 -14.10
N LEU A 469 -8.89 -33.70 -14.26
CA LEU A 469 -8.45 -34.23 -15.55
C LEU A 469 -9.55 -35.01 -16.31
N ASN A 470 -10.79 -34.96 -15.85
CA ASN A 470 -11.91 -35.50 -16.61
C ASN A 470 -12.22 -34.59 -17.82
N LEU A 471 -12.31 -35.19 -19.03
CA LEU A 471 -12.50 -34.44 -20.27
C LEU A 471 -13.77 -33.58 -20.26
N GLN A 472 -14.86 -34.06 -19.69
CA GLN A 472 -16.10 -33.29 -19.58
C GLN A 472 -15.91 -32.03 -18.70
N ASN A 473 -15.14 -32.13 -17.61
CA ASN A 473 -14.83 -30.98 -16.76
C ASN A 473 -13.88 -30.01 -17.46
N LEU A 474 -12.85 -30.52 -18.16
CA LEU A 474 -11.95 -29.70 -18.99
C LEU A 474 -12.70 -28.95 -20.09
N GLN A 475 -13.66 -29.62 -20.78
CA GLN A 475 -14.49 -28.99 -21.81
C GLN A 475 -15.38 -27.87 -21.24
N LYS A 476 -15.98 -28.09 -20.06
CA LYS A 476 -16.79 -27.05 -19.37
C LYS A 476 -15.94 -25.84 -19.00
N VAL A 477 -14.73 -26.09 -18.48
CA VAL A 477 -13.82 -24.98 -18.13
C VAL A 477 -13.29 -24.28 -19.39
N ASP A 478 -13.02 -25.00 -20.47
CA ASP A 478 -12.65 -24.39 -21.75
C ASP A 478 -13.73 -23.46 -22.30
N GLN A 479 -14.99 -23.89 -22.25
CA GLN A 479 -16.15 -23.06 -22.63
C GLN A 479 -16.25 -21.80 -21.73
N LEU A 480 -15.99 -21.95 -20.41
CA LEU A 480 -15.94 -20.84 -19.50
C LEU A 480 -14.81 -19.86 -19.87
N GLU A 481 -13.59 -20.38 -20.14
CA GLU A 481 -12.45 -19.58 -20.54
C GLU A 481 -12.73 -18.80 -21.84
N GLN A 482 -13.38 -19.41 -22.82
CA GLN A 482 -13.79 -18.75 -24.06
C GLN A 482 -14.77 -17.61 -23.79
N LYS A 483 -15.84 -17.87 -23.02
CA LYS A 483 -16.83 -16.84 -22.64
C LYS A 483 -16.21 -15.68 -21.85
N LEU A 484 -15.22 -15.95 -21.01
CA LEU A 484 -14.51 -14.92 -20.24
C LEU A 484 -13.56 -14.11 -21.13
N SER A 485 -12.90 -14.73 -22.10
CA SER A 485 -12.00 -14.06 -23.04
C SER A 485 -12.71 -13.05 -23.97
N GLU A 486 -14.05 -13.15 -24.12
CA GLU A 486 -14.86 -12.18 -24.88
C GLU A 486 -15.03 -10.84 -24.15
N VAL A 487 -14.75 -10.81 -22.85
CA VAL A 487 -14.91 -9.59 -22.02
C VAL A 487 -13.66 -8.72 -22.15
N ALA A 488 -13.79 -7.57 -22.75
CA ALA A 488 -12.67 -6.68 -23.11
C ALA A 488 -11.75 -6.26 -21.94
N LEU A 489 -12.26 -6.31 -20.70
CA LEU A 489 -11.51 -5.92 -19.48
C LEU A 489 -10.78 -7.09 -18.82
N ILE A 490 -10.90 -8.30 -19.38
CA ILE A 490 -10.34 -9.52 -18.83
C ILE A 490 -9.25 -10.05 -19.77
N GLY A 491 -8.10 -10.37 -19.18
CA GLY A 491 -7.00 -11.01 -19.89
C GLY A 491 -7.27 -12.49 -20.18
N LYS A 492 -6.38 -13.09 -20.98
CA LYS A 492 -6.46 -14.51 -21.30
C LYS A 492 -6.45 -15.36 -20.01
N PRO A 493 -7.46 -16.22 -19.82
CA PRO A 493 -7.48 -17.14 -18.69
C PRO A 493 -6.33 -18.16 -18.75
N ILE A 494 -5.84 -18.54 -17.58
CA ILE A 494 -4.82 -19.58 -17.42
C ILE A 494 -5.34 -20.62 -16.44
N SER A 495 -5.44 -21.87 -16.88
CA SER A 495 -5.83 -22.99 -16.04
C SER A 495 -5.14 -24.28 -16.46
N ILE A 496 -5.54 -25.40 -15.86
CA ILE A 496 -5.12 -26.73 -16.30
C ILE A 496 -5.52 -27.02 -17.75
N VAL A 497 -6.58 -26.39 -18.27
CA VAL A 497 -7.02 -26.49 -19.67
C VAL A 497 -5.93 -25.95 -20.60
N SER A 498 -5.34 -24.79 -20.27
CA SER A 498 -4.24 -24.20 -21.05
C SER A 498 -3.02 -25.13 -21.11
N LEU A 499 -2.67 -25.78 -19.97
CA LEU A 499 -1.60 -26.78 -19.94
C LEU A 499 -1.93 -28.04 -20.71
N THR A 500 -3.18 -28.50 -20.66
CA THR A 500 -3.64 -29.69 -21.40
C THR A 500 -3.60 -29.45 -22.91
N LYS A 501 -3.98 -28.24 -23.37
CA LYS A 501 -3.84 -27.82 -24.77
C LYS A 501 -2.39 -27.76 -25.20
N ALA A 502 -1.51 -27.20 -24.36
CA ALA A 502 -0.07 -27.17 -24.64
C ALA A 502 0.54 -28.58 -24.69
N ALA A 503 0.08 -29.51 -23.86
CA ALA A 503 0.50 -30.91 -23.91
C ALA A 503 0.07 -31.60 -25.22
N LYS A 504 -1.14 -31.32 -25.72
CA LYS A 504 -1.55 -31.83 -27.04
C LYS A 504 -0.70 -31.22 -28.15
N GLN A 505 -0.47 -29.92 -28.13
CA GLN A 505 0.43 -29.26 -29.07
C GLN A 505 1.84 -29.91 -29.06
N ALA A 506 2.39 -30.17 -27.87
CA ALA A 506 3.68 -30.82 -27.71
C ALA A 506 3.68 -32.27 -28.21
N TYR A 507 2.62 -33.01 -27.99
CA TYR A 507 2.48 -34.39 -28.47
C TYR A 507 2.54 -34.46 -30.02
N TYR A 508 1.98 -33.44 -30.70
CA TYR A 508 2.03 -33.28 -32.16
C TYR A 508 3.13 -32.32 -32.61
N ASN A 509 4.33 -32.45 -32.03
CA ASN A 509 5.58 -31.77 -32.39
C ASN A 509 5.49 -30.24 -32.38
N ASN A 510 4.73 -29.67 -31.47
CA ASN A 510 4.56 -28.23 -31.23
C ASN A 510 3.94 -27.44 -32.42
N VAL A 511 3.16 -28.10 -33.27
CA VAL A 511 2.42 -27.41 -34.33
C VAL A 511 1.27 -26.62 -33.70
N SER A 512 1.11 -25.34 -34.08
CA SER A 512 0.15 -24.40 -33.47
C SER A 512 -1.30 -24.83 -33.51
N ASP A 513 -1.68 -25.54 -34.60
CA ASP A 513 -3.06 -25.96 -34.87
C ASP A 513 -3.57 -27.00 -33.88
N PHE A 514 -2.65 -27.72 -33.22
CA PHE A 514 -2.98 -28.69 -32.18
C PHE A 514 -3.08 -28.09 -30.77
N TYR A 515 -3.08 -26.75 -30.63
CA TYR A 515 -3.34 -26.10 -29.34
C TYR A 515 -4.84 -26.11 -29.01
N GLU A 516 -5.37 -27.30 -28.78
CA GLU A 516 -6.78 -27.57 -28.43
C GLU A 516 -6.88 -28.72 -27.42
N LEU A 517 -8.07 -28.94 -26.84
CA LEU A 517 -8.27 -30.08 -25.93
C LEU A 517 -8.10 -31.42 -26.66
N PRO A 518 -7.56 -32.45 -25.96
CA PRO A 518 -7.48 -33.79 -26.51
C PRO A 518 -8.85 -34.34 -26.89
N SER A 519 -8.91 -35.08 -28.02
CA SER A 519 -10.07 -35.90 -28.36
C SER A 519 -10.22 -37.10 -27.40
N ASN A 520 -11.33 -37.82 -27.45
CA ASN A 520 -11.49 -39.06 -26.67
C ASN A 520 -10.42 -40.09 -27.03
N GLN A 521 -9.93 -40.11 -28.27
CA GLN A 521 -8.89 -41.03 -28.73
C GLN A 521 -7.50 -40.65 -28.22
N ASP A 522 -7.17 -39.37 -28.25
CA ASP A 522 -5.84 -38.86 -27.84
C ASP A 522 -5.67 -38.82 -26.32
N ARG A 523 -6.77 -38.70 -25.59
CA ARG A 523 -6.78 -38.40 -24.15
C ARG A 523 -5.92 -39.33 -23.34
N VAL A 524 -6.04 -40.63 -23.55
CA VAL A 524 -5.32 -41.63 -22.74
C VAL A 524 -3.80 -41.46 -22.89
N PHE A 525 -3.36 -41.21 -24.12
CA PHE A 525 -1.93 -41.00 -24.37
C PHE A 525 -1.45 -39.70 -23.80
N ILE A 526 -2.08 -38.55 -24.07
CA ILE A 526 -1.62 -37.22 -23.68
C ILE A 526 -1.65 -37.04 -22.17
N LEU A 527 -2.71 -37.52 -21.49
CA LEU A 527 -2.81 -37.41 -20.03
C LEU A 527 -1.82 -38.30 -19.30
N ASN A 528 -1.46 -39.46 -19.86
CA ASN A 528 -0.42 -40.33 -19.32
C ASN A 528 0.96 -39.64 -19.39
N TYR A 529 1.26 -38.95 -20.48
CA TYR A 529 2.50 -38.16 -20.61
C TYR A 529 2.56 -36.97 -19.64
N LEU A 530 1.43 -36.34 -19.33
CA LEU A 530 1.33 -35.27 -18.34
C LEU A 530 1.56 -35.78 -16.89
N GLN A 531 1.06 -36.98 -16.59
CA GLN A 531 1.19 -37.58 -15.25
C GLN A 531 2.57 -38.22 -15.02
N GLY A 532 3.25 -38.67 -16.09
CA GLY A 532 4.55 -39.32 -16.03
C GLY A 532 5.73 -38.36 -15.76
N GLY A 533 5.55 -37.07 -15.91
CA GLY A 533 6.58 -36.06 -15.66
C GLY A 533 6.79 -35.79 -14.17
N GLN A 534 7.84 -36.38 -13.55
CA GLN A 534 8.25 -36.09 -12.17
C GLN A 534 9.24 -34.94 -12.04
N ASP A 535 9.52 -34.20 -13.12
CA ASP A 535 10.46 -33.09 -13.07
C ASP A 535 9.87 -31.92 -12.25
N SER A 536 10.70 -31.33 -11.40
CA SER A 536 10.32 -30.32 -10.40
C SER A 536 9.60 -29.10 -11.00
N THR A 537 9.90 -28.72 -12.25
CA THR A 537 9.31 -27.54 -12.93
C THR A 537 7.89 -27.82 -13.43
N SER A 538 7.64 -28.98 -14.05
CA SER A 538 6.28 -29.38 -14.50
C SER A 538 5.33 -29.59 -13.33
N ASN A 539 5.85 -30.12 -12.22
CA ASN A 539 5.08 -30.31 -10.99
C ASN A 539 4.74 -28.99 -10.28
N SER A 540 5.60 -27.97 -10.35
CA SER A 540 5.32 -26.67 -9.73
C SER A 540 4.16 -25.94 -10.41
N LEU A 541 4.13 -25.95 -11.75
CA LEU A 541 3.04 -25.34 -12.53
C LEU A 541 1.70 -26.09 -12.33
N LEU A 542 1.74 -27.43 -12.30
CA LEU A 542 0.53 -28.22 -12.02
C LEU A 542 -0.01 -27.93 -10.60
N ARG A 543 0.87 -27.87 -9.60
CA ARG A 543 0.48 -27.57 -8.21
C ARG A 543 -0.04 -26.15 -8.01
N SER A 544 0.35 -25.19 -8.84
CA SER A 544 -0.19 -23.84 -8.78
C SER A 544 -1.60 -23.74 -9.39
N LEU A 545 -2.04 -24.72 -10.19
CA LEU A 545 -3.32 -24.71 -10.88
C LEU A 545 -4.30 -25.78 -10.39
N VAL A 546 -3.80 -26.83 -9.74
CA VAL A 546 -4.61 -27.98 -9.26
C VAL A 546 -4.20 -28.30 -7.83
N ASP A 547 -5.19 -28.54 -6.96
CA ASP A 547 -4.95 -28.96 -5.58
C ASP A 547 -4.36 -30.36 -5.49
N SER A 548 -3.80 -30.71 -4.34
CA SER A 548 -3.13 -32.00 -4.09
C SER A 548 -4.05 -33.23 -4.30
N SER A 549 -5.36 -33.04 -4.16
CA SER A 549 -6.36 -34.13 -4.35
C SER A 549 -6.80 -34.29 -5.82
N GLY A 550 -6.46 -33.33 -6.69
CA GLY A 550 -6.98 -33.25 -8.07
C GLY A 550 -8.48 -33.02 -8.17
N GLN A 551 -9.11 -32.52 -7.10
CA GLN A 551 -10.55 -32.21 -7.06
C GLN A 551 -10.84 -30.78 -7.46
N LYS A 552 -9.97 -29.84 -7.03
CA LYS A 552 -10.15 -28.42 -7.25
C LYS A 552 -9.13 -27.89 -8.24
N MET A 553 -9.58 -27.02 -9.13
CA MET A 553 -8.70 -26.30 -10.05
C MET A 553 -8.94 -24.80 -9.97
N ARG A 554 -7.92 -24.08 -10.34
CA ARG A 554 -7.87 -22.64 -10.41
C ARG A 554 -7.95 -22.19 -11.86
N VAL A 555 -8.77 -21.18 -12.12
CA VAL A 555 -8.75 -20.40 -13.37
C VAL A 555 -8.29 -19.00 -12.99
N SER A 556 -7.08 -18.66 -13.39
CA SER A 556 -6.43 -17.38 -13.10
C SER A 556 -6.62 -16.40 -14.26
N LEU A 557 -7.03 -15.19 -13.94
CA LEU A 557 -7.32 -14.12 -14.89
C LEU A 557 -6.59 -12.84 -14.44
N LYS A 558 -6.33 -11.96 -15.37
CA LYS A 558 -5.92 -10.57 -15.08
C LYS A 558 -7.03 -9.63 -15.49
N VAL A 559 -7.24 -8.57 -14.70
CA VAL A 559 -8.26 -7.54 -14.95
C VAL A 559 -7.62 -6.16 -14.87
N ALA A 560 -8.10 -5.23 -15.69
CA ALA A 560 -7.72 -3.82 -15.62
C ALA A 560 -8.22 -3.18 -14.31
N ASP A 561 -7.54 -2.14 -13.83
CA ASP A 561 -7.97 -1.37 -12.66
C ASP A 561 -9.11 -0.42 -13.01
N VAL A 562 -10.33 -0.93 -12.97
CA VAL A 562 -11.56 -0.20 -13.31
C VAL A 562 -12.23 0.47 -12.10
N GLY A 563 -11.59 0.41 -10.94
CA GLY A 563 -12.13 0.89 -9.66
C GLY A 563 -13.14 -0.07 -9.03
N SER A 564 -13.26 0.00 -7.70
CA SER A 564 -14.01 -0.96 -6.88
C SER A 564 -15.49 -1.13 -7.30
N VAL A 565 -16.19 -0.05 -7.61
CA VAL A 565 -17.62 -0.08 -7.97
C VAL A 565 -17.84 -0.78 -9.32
N ARG A 566 -17.00 -0.48 -10.32
CA ARG A 566 -17.11 -1.09 -11.64
C ARG A 566 -16.63 -2.54 -11.61
N LEU A 567 -15.65 -2.85 -10.79
CA LEU A 567 -15.17 -4.22 -10.57
C LEU A 567 -16.28 -5.08 -9.95
N ASP A 568 -16.98 -4.57 -8.95
CA ASP A 568 -18.13 -5.26 -8.33
C ASP A 568 -19.24 -5.54 -9.36
N SER A 569 -19.59 -4.54 -10.18
CA SER A 569 -20.52 -4.72 -11.30
C SER A 569 -20.03 -5.78 -12.30
N LEU A 570 -18.75 -5.75 -12.67
CA LEU A 570 -18.14 -6.73 -13.58
C LEU A 570 -18.26 -8.15 -13.01
N ILE A 571 -17.94 -8.32 -11.73
CA ILE A 571 -18.01 -9.62 -11.06
C ILE A 571 -19.46 -10.11 -10.98
N ASN A 572 -20.38 -9.29 -10.48
CA ASN A 572 -21.74 -9.73 -10.18
C ASN A 572 -22.66 -9.82 -11.41
N GLN A 573 -22.50 -8.92 -12.39
CA GLN A 573 -23.39 -8.83 -13.55
C GLN A 573 -22.85 -9.53 -14.81
N VAL A 574 -21.52 -9.68 -14.93
CA VAL A 574 -20.91 -10.25 -16.13
C VAL A 574 -20.28 -11.62 -15.85
N ILE A 575 -19.42 -11.72 -14.83
CA ILE A 575 -18.63 -12.93 -14.58
C ILE A 575 -19.48 -14.01 -13.91
N ARG A 576 -20.16 -13.71 -12.79
CA ARG A 576 -20.99 -14.69 -12.07
C ARG A 576 -22.08 -15.36 -12.93
N PRO A 577 -22.80 -14.65 -13.83
CA PRO A 577 -23.74 -15.31 -14.73
C PRO A 577 -23.09 -16.25 -15.74
N LYS A 578 -21.84 -15.96 -16.19
CA LYS A 578 -21.10 -16.83 -17.10
C LYS A 578 -20.55 -18.11 -16.43
N ILE A 579 -20.36 -18.08 -15.11
CA ILE A 579 -19.90 -19.21 -14.30
C ILE A 579 -21.02 -20.18 -13.97
N LYS A 580 -22.25 -19.70 -13.81
CA LYS A 580 -23.46 -20.53 -13.57
C LYS A 580 -23.90 -21.27 -14.85
#